data_2b24f7cf98a374ca1d94903c5642ebc2
#
_entry.id   2b24f7cf98a374ca1d94903c5642ebc2
#
_cell.length_a   1.000
_cell.length_b   1.000
_cell.length_c   1.000
_cell.angle_alpha   90.00
_cell.angle_beta   90.00
_cell.angle_gamma   90.00
#
_symmetry.space_group_name_H-M   'P 1'
#
loop_
_entity.id
_entity.type
_entity.pdbx_description
1 polymer ?
#
loop_
_entity_poly.entity_id
_entity_poly.type
_entity_poly.pdbx_seq_one_letter_code
_entity_poly.pdbx_strand_id
1 'polypeptide(L)'
;MSKTLKRILVYLFAIFLSSTFIFSQNFGEENPLDPEVQMVLEEQNDLEEKNRQPKELQKIFKIVEPVRIHELNPQITTWSADSQILNGLYEGLFSYHPVTLEPEYALAQSYKISRDKKRWTITLREDARFSNGDPITAQDVRDSFIMLLATPNAPYASLLDIVRGAQAFRNGLGSSEDVGIYATGPYTLSIYLTKPANYLPRVLCHSAFSILNKNPFVFSGPFILSDIKENMYILTKNQNYWDAKNVSLEKIVFYQSDDEEENTFIYNNGEADWVTTNFISDKILDKKALQLNAVFGTSYYFFKTSAKKPSGIPSVWDYPEFRNAVLEAFPWDEFHKTAMVPATTLVYPLSGYPQVEGFSYTDQMEASLIMKDAREKYNIPAEEIIKLNFAVSKYTLSQDKLDLFRESLRALGVELVTIEYPVNSYIQSVSSSEADLFAYTWIGDFADPLTFLELFRGDSTMNDSGWKNADFDALLDQAALVSDKERPELLAQAEEILLDSGMVIPIYHPITLNAVDLNEVGGWSPNAFDIHPLKYIYKKFEQRSITGETVVILPH
;
A
#
# COMPACT_ATOMS: atom_id res chain seq x y z
N MET A 1 -48.60 -35.74 -1.34
CA MET A 1 -47.68 -34.85 -2.08
C MET A 1 -46.77 -34.15 -1.07
N SER A 2 -45.46 -34.16 -1.30
CA SER A 2 -44.54 -33.49 -0.39
C SER A 2 -44.72 -31.95 -0.49
N LYS A 3 -44.45 -31.21 0.61
CA LYS A 3 -44.51 -29.72 0.63
C LYS A 3 -43.70 -29.11 -0.54
N THR A 4 -42.62 -29.78 -0.94
CA THR A 4 -41.76 -29.35 -2.07
C THR A 4 -42.46 -29.48 -3.42
N LEU A 5 -43.25 -30.54 -3.64
CA LEU A 5 -43.96 -30.76 -4.89
C LEU A 5 -45.15 -29.80 -5.05
N LYS A 6 -45.79 -29.40 -3.93
CA LYS A 6 -46.83 -28.36 -3.91
C LYS A 6 -46.23 -26.97 -4.26
N ARG A 7 -45.07 -26.65 -3.71
CA ARG A 7 -44.37 -25.38 -4.05
C ARG A 7 -43.97 -25.30 -5.54
N ILE A 8 -43.44 -26.37 -6.10
CA ILE A 8 -43.09 -26.43 -7.54
C ILE A 8 -44.33 -26.29 -8.44
N LEU A 9 -45.45 -26.87 -8.06
CA LEU A 9 -46.71 -26.73 -8.82
C LEU A 9 -47.28 -25.30 -8.74
N VAL A 10 -47.16 -24.65 -7.58
CA VAL A 10 -47.57 -23.24 -7.41
C VAL A 10 -46.66 -22.32 -8.20
N TYR A 11 -45.35 -22.59 -8.26
CA TYR A 11 -44.39 -21.85 -9.08
C TYR A 11 -44.69 -21.98 -10.61
N LEU A 12 -44.98 -23.19 -11.08
CA LEU A 12 -45.34 -23.43 -12.50
C LEU A 12 -46.68 -22.78 -12.86
N PHE A 13 -47.64 -22.72 -11.91
CA PHE A 13 -48.94 -22.09 -12.11
C PHE A 13 -48.87 -20.56 -12.12
N ALA A 14 -47.97 -19.97 -11.31
CA ALA A 14 -47.70 -18.52 -11.28
C ALA A 14 -47.03 -18.04 -12.60
N ILE A 15 -46.11 -18.84 -13.15
CA ILE A 15 -45.48 -18.56 -14.46
C ILE A 15 -46.53 -18.64 -15.62
N PHE A 16 -47.49 -19.56 -15.51
CA PHE A 16 -48.55 -19.69 -16.52
C PHE A 16 -49.58 -18.54 -16.46
N LEU A 17 -49.88 -18.01 -15.26
CA LEU A 17 -50.77 -16.86 -15.07
C LEU A 17 -50.14 -15.54 -15.53
N SER A 18 -48.81 -15.34 -15.35
CA SER A 18 -48.13 -14.13 -15.82
C SER A 18 -48.10 -14.03 -17.37
N SER A 19 -48.09 -15.16 -18.08
CA SER A 19 -48.18 -15.18 -19.55
C SER A 19 -49.61 -15.00 -20.08
N THR A 20 -50.65 -15.24 -19.27
CA THR A 20 -52.05 -15.05 -19.66
C THR A 20 -52.61 -13.67 -19.30
N PHE A 21 -51.98 -12.92 -18.38
CA PHE A 21 -52.43 -11.57 -17.97
C PHE A 21 -52.22 -10.48 -19.05
N ILE A 22 -51.43 -10.76 -20.08
CA ILE A 22 -51.27 -9.85 -21.24
C ILE A 22 -52.47 -9.95 -22.21
N PHE A 23 -53.40 -10.89 -22.07
CA PHE A 23 -54.49 -11.14 -23.03
C PHE A 23 -55.92 -10.89 -22.51
N SER A 24 -56.13 -10.42 -21.27
CA SER A 24 -57.51 -10.19 -20.80
C SER A 24 -57.69 -8.84 -20.07
N GLN A 25 -57.61 -7.76 -20.81
CA GLN A 25 -58.37 -6.53 -20.45
C GLN A 25 -59.80 -6.65 -21.03
N ASN A 26 -60.61 -7.47 -20.41
CA ASN A 26 -62.08 -7.36 -20.46
C ASN A 26 -62.66 -8.58 -19.74
N PHE A 27 -63.09 -8.43 -18.54
CA PHE A 27 -64.27 -9.00 -17.89
C PHE A 27 -64.11 -8.88 -16.37
N GLY A 28 -65.05 -8.21 -15.74
CA GLY A 28 -65.08 -7.97 -14.32
C GLY A 28 -65.48 -9.24 -13.53
N GLU A 29 -64.89 -9.32 -12.39
CA GLU A 29 -65.16 -9.86 -11.07
C GLU A 29 -63.83 -10.37 -10.45
N GLU A 30 -63.29 -9.61 -9.53
CA GLU A 30 -62.08 -9.98 -8.78
C GLU A 30 -62.42 -11.07 -7.76
N ASN A 31 -62.04 -12.29 -8.04
CA ASN A 31 -61.90 -13.30 -7.00
C ASN A 31 -60.54 -13.07 -6.29
N PRO A 32 -60.51 -12.88 -5.00
CA PRO A 32 -59.25 -12.69 -4.29
C PRO A 32 -58.37 -13.93 -4.49
N LEU A 33 -57.12 -13.71 -4.93
CA LEU A 33 -56.09 -14.77 -5.06
C LEU A 33 -55.91 -15.46 -3.70
N ASP A 34 -55.67 -16.77 -3.77
CA ASP A 34 -55.30 -17.55 -2.59
C ASP A 34 -54.16 -16.87 -1.83
N PRO A 35 -54.28 -16.65 -0.51
CA PRO A 35 -53.27 -15.95 0.29
C PRO A 35 -51.83 -16.56 0.12
N GLU A 36 -51.70 -17.87 -0.12
CA GLU A 36 -50.40 -18.50 -0.41
C GLU A 36 -49.86 -18.09 -1.78
N VAL A 37 -50.71 -17.86 -2.78
CA VAL A 37 -50.32 -17.37 -4.11
C VAL A 37 -49.98 -15.89 -4.06
N GLN A 38 -50.71 -15.12 -3.28
CA GLN A 38 -50.47 -13.70 -3.11
C GLN A 38 -49.12 -13.45 -2.40
N MET A 39 -48.79 -14.22 -1.37
CA MET A 39 -47.52 -14.17 -0.67
C MET A 39 -46.32 -14.57 -1.58
N VAL A 40 -46.51 -15.55 -2.47
CA VAL A 40 -45.46 -15.95 -3.44
C VAL A 40 -45.26 -14.87 -4.52
N LEU A 41 -46.34 -14.20 -4.94
CA LEU A 41 -46.27 -13.08 -5.89
C LEU A 41 -45.64 -11.82 -5.26
N GLU A 42 -45.92 -11.57 -3.98
CA GLU A 42 -45.28 -10.49 -3.21
C GLU A 42 -43.79 -10.78 -3.01
N GLU A 43 -43.40 -12.03 -2.62
CA GLU A 43 -41.99 -12.43 -2.55
C GLU A 43 -41.29 -12.38 -3.93
N GLN A 44 -41.98 -12.69 -5.03
CA GLN A 44 -41.41 -12.54 -6.38
C GLN A 44 -41.28 -11.09 -6.79
N ASN A 45 -42.27 -10.24 -6.49
CA ASN A 45 -42.20 -8.80 -6.78
C ASN A 45 -41.10 -8.14 -5.95
N ASP A 46 -40.94 -8.49 -4.67
CA ASP A 46 -39.85 -8.01 -3.82
C ASP A 46 -38.48 -8.47 -4.33
N LEU A 47 -38.38 -9.71 -4.84
CA LEU A 47 -37.18 -10.23 -5.49
C LEU A 47 -36.90 -9.54 -6.84
N GLU A 48 -37.95 -9.24 -7.62
CA GLU A 48 -37.83 -8.50 -8.89
C GLU A 48 -37.53 -7.01 -8.64
N GLU A 49 -38.08 -6.39 -7.58
CA GLU A 49 -37.72 -5.02 -7.16
C GLU A 49 -36.29 -4.95 -6.62
N LYS A 50 -35.85 -5.92 -5.81
CA LYS A 50 -34.44 -6.04 -5.39
C LYS A 50 -33.50 -6.28 -6.57
N ASN A 51 -33.93 -6.98 -7.61
CA ASN A 51 -33.14 -7.22 -8.85
C ASN A 51 -33.24 -6.06 -9.86
N ARG A 52 -34.20 -5.14 -9.71
CA ARG A 52 -34.29 -3.89 -10.49
C ARG A 52 -33.66 -2.74 -9.70
N GLN A 53 -32.39 -2.85 -9.34
CA GLN A 53 -31.69 -1.65 -8.94
C GLN A 53 -31.72 -0.65 -10.11
N PRO A 54 -32.20 0.59 -9.92
CA PRO A 54 -32.18 1.59 -10.97
C PRO A 54 -30.78 1.67 -11.58
N LYS A 55 -30.66 1.85 -12.90
CA LYS A 55 -29.36 2.00 -13.58
C LYS A 55 -28.41 3.00 -12.90
N GLU A 56 -28.96 3.95 -12.15
CA GLU A 56 -28.24 4.94 -11.36
C GLU A 56 -27.56 4.34 -10.11
N LEU A 57 -28.18 3.37 -9.42
CA LEU A 57 -27.58 2.70 -8.26
C LEU A 57 -26.41 1.78 -8.66
N GLN A 58 -26.42 1.30 -9.89
CA GLN A 58 -25.36 0.46 -10.45
C GLN A 58 -24.04 1.20 -10.66
N LYS A 59 -24.05 2.53 -10.65
CA LYS A 59 -22.88 3.39 -10.82
C LYS A 59 -22.37 4.01 -9.52
N ILE A 60 -22.95 3.61 -8.39
CA ILE A 60 -22.53 4.02 -7.06
C ILE A 60 -21.73 2.88 -6.43
N PHE A 61 -20.52 3.17 -5.98
CA PHE A 61 -19.66 2.22 -5.29
C PHE A 61 -19.49 2.64 -3.83
N LYS A 62 -19.73 1.71 -2.91
CA LYS A 62 -19.69 1.98 -1.48
C LYS A 62 -18.55 1.22 -0.82
N ILE A 63 -17.68 1.97 -0.16
CA ILE A 63 -16.52 1.48 0.58
C ILE A 63 -16.79 1.74 2.06
N VAL A 64 -16.61 0.72 2.90
CA VAL A 64 -16.60 0.88 4.36
C VAL A 64 -15.16 0.82 4.83
N GLU A 65 -14.76 1.79 5.66
CA GLU A 65 -13.42 1.92 6.21
C GLU A 65 -13.45 2.32 7.69
N PRO A 66 -12.33 2.16 8.44
CA PRO A 66 -12.23 2.65 9.82
C PRO A 66 -12.45 4.16 9.94
N VAL A 67 -13.02 4.59 11.08
CA VAL A 67 -13.25 6.01 11.38
C VAL A 67 -11.92 6.77 11.43
N ARG A 68 -11.80 7.81 10.60
CA ARG A 68 -10.64 8.68 10.51
C ARG A 68 -10.95 10.03 9.88
N ILE A 69 -10.11 11.01 10.12
CA ILE A 69 -10.07 12.23 9.32
C ILE A 69 -9.01 12.02 8.24
N HIS A 70 -9.41 12.00 6.98
CA HIS A 70 -8.47 11.93 5.87
C HIS A 70 -7.68 13.23 5.72
N GLU A 71 -6.37 13.12 5.57
CA GLU A 71 -5.56 14.20 5.06
C GLU A 71 -5.66 14.22 3.52
N LEU A 72 -6.37 15.21 3.00
CA LEU A 72 -6.65 15.31 1.56
C LEU A 72 -5.58 16.09 0.79
N ASN A 73 -4.52 16.55 1.44
CA ASN A 73 -3.35 17.07 0.77
C ASN A 73 -2.32 15.94 0.57
N PRO A 74 -2.10 15.45 -0.67
CA PRO A 74 -1.22 14.32 -0.93
C PRO A 74 0.25 14.60 -0.58
N GLN A 75 0.65 15.86 -0.39
CA GLN A 75 2.04 16.24 -0.13
C GLN A 75 2.44 16.15 1.34
N ILE A 76 1.48 16.00 2.27
CA ILE A 76 1.75 16.00 3.71
C ILE A 76 1.29 14.74 4.44
N THR A 77 0.47 13.89 3.83
CA THR A 77 0.05 12.61 4.43
C THR A 77 1.16 11.56 4.37
N THR A 78 1.19 10.70 5.41
CA THR A 78 2.01 9.48 5.45
C THR A 78 1.15 8.21 5.53
N TRP A 79 -0.18 8.36 5.56
CA TRP A 79 -1.09 7.25 5.77
C TRP A 79 -1.48 6.58 4.45
N SER A 80 -1.18 5.29 4.31
CA SER A 80 -1.55 4.50 3.14
C SER A 80 -3.06 4.53 2.85
N ALA A 81 -3.89 4.59 3.90
CA ALA A 81 -5.34 4.67 3.74
C ALA A 81 -5.81 6.00 3.10
N ASP A 82 -5.06 7.11 3.25
CA ASP A 82 -5.36 8.34 2.51
C ASP A 82 -5.06 8.17 1.02
N SER A 83 -4.07 7.34 0.66
CA SER A 83 -3.72 7.07 -0.73
C SER A 83 -4.90 6.48 -1.52
N GLN A 84 -5.80 5.74 -0.88
CA GLN A 84 -6.98 5.17 -1.53
C GLN A 84 -7.95 6.25 -2.02
N ILE A 85 -8.27 7.26 -1.20
CA ILE A 85 -9.13 8.38 -1.60
C ILE A 85 -8.38 9.36 -2.51
N LEU A 86 -7.09 9.60 -2.24
CA LEU A 86 -6.26 10.54 -3.00
C LEU A 86 -6.08 10.12 -4.47
N ASN A 87 -5.95 8.81 -4.77
CA ASN A 87 -5.87 8.33 -6.14
C ASN A 87 -7.17 8.53 -6.94
N GLY A 88 -8.29 8.78 -6.26
CA GLY A 88 -9.53 9.22 -6.88
C GLY A 88 -9.56 10.71 -7.18
N LEU A 89 -8.97 11.53 -6.30
CA LEU A 89 -9.02 13.00 -6.39
C LEU A 89 -7.92 13.59 -7.25
N TYR A 90 -6.75 12.96 -7.28
CA TYR A 90 -5.57 13.50 -7.94
C TYR A 90 -4.93 12.48 -8.88
N GLU A 91 -4.17 13.00 -9.83
CA GLU A 91 -3.35 12.21 -10.74
C GLU A 91 -1.95 12.81 -10.88
N GLY A 92 -0.93 11.95 -10.99
CA GLY A 92 0.46 12.31 -11.24
C GLY A 92 0.85 12.20 -12.70
N LEU A 93 2.15 12.31 -12.98
CA LEU A 93 2.69 12.05 -14.33
C LEU A 93 2.53 10.58 -14.72
N PHE A 94 2.67 9.69 -13.74
CA PHE A 94 2.52 8.25 -13.86
C PHE A 94 1.53 7.77 -12.79
N SER A 95 0.95 6.59 -13.03
CA SER A 95 0.11 5.86 -12.07
C SER A 95 0.56 4.40 -12.01
N TYR A 96 0.21 3.70 -10.94
CA TYR A 96 0.48 2.27 -10.85
C TYR A 96 -0.49 1.45 -11.69
N HIS A 97 0.03 0.47 -12.41
CA HIS A 97 -0.79 -0.61 -12.93
C HIS A 97 -1.44 -1.36 -11.76
N PRO A 98 -2.77 -1.61 -11.75
CA PRO A 98 -3.49 -2.08 -10.56
C PRO A 98 -3.08 -3.47 -10.06
N VAL A 99 -2.40 -4.27 -10.90
CA VAL A 99 -1.96 -5.64 -10.55
C VAL A 99 -0.45 -5.71 -10.35
N THR A 100 0.32 -5.19 -11.33
CA THR A 100 1.79 -5.36 -11.35
C THR A 100 2.55 -4.26 -10.63
N LEU A 101 1.89 -3.14 -10.30
CA LEU A 101 2.47 -1.92 -9.73
C LEU A 101 3.56 -1.28 -10.61
N GLU A 102 3.67 -1.71 -11.88
CA GLU A 102 4.54 -1.06 -12.84
C GLU A 102 4.00 0.33 -13.21
N PRO A 103 4.87 1.30 -13.50
CA PRO A 103 4.44 2.63 -13.91
C PRO A 103 3.70 2.61 -15.24
N GLU A 104 2.53 3.22 -15.27
CA GLU A 104 1.76 3.51 -16.48
C GLU A 104 1.70 5.02 -16.73
N TYR A 105 1.58 5.40 -17.99
CA TYR A 105 1.38 6.80 -18.36
C TYR A 105 0.02 7.31 -17.85
N ALA A 106 0.04 8.39 -17.07
CA ALA A 106 -1.14 9.10 -16.58
C ALA A 106 -1.25 10.47 -17.25
N LEU A 107 -0.87 11.57 -16.60
CA LEU A 107 -0.79 12.89 -17.24
C LEU A 107 0.38 12.99 -18.23
N ALA A 108 1.43 12.20 -18.07
CA ALA A 108 2.44 12.03 -19.09
C ALA A 108 1.91 11.18 -20.25
N GLN A 109 2.24 11.57 -21.49
CA GLN A 109 1.97 10.80 -22.70
C GLN A 109 3.20 10.01 -23.16
N SER A 110 4.38 10.55 -22.95
CA SER A 110 5.65 9.92 -23.31
C SER A 110 6.83 10.59 -22.58
N TYR A 111 7.98 9.91 -22.59
CA TYR A 111 9.23 10.54 -22.15
C TYR A 111 10.40 10.12 -23.02
N LYS A 112 11.47 10.93 -22.96
CA LYS A 112 12.79 10.63 -23.56
C LYS A 112 13.86 10.87 -22.51
N ILE A 113 14.88 9.99 -22.49
CA ILE A 113 16.01 10.09 -21.58
C ILE A 113 17.25 10.45 -22.41
N SER A 114 18.10 11.37 -21.92
CA SER A 114 19.37 11.73 -22.53
C SER A 114 20.37 10.57 -22.48
N ARG A 115 21.43 10.64 -23.28
CA ARG A 115 22.45 9.58 -23.36
C ARG A 115 23.16 9.32 -22.02
N ASP A 116 23.35 10.38 -21.21
CA ASP A 116 23.95 10.31 -19.87
C ASP A 116 22.94 9.92 -18.78
N LYS A 117 21.69 9.62 -19.17
CA LYS A 117 20.57 9.21 -18.31
C LYS A 117 20.21 10.24 -17.21
N LYS A 118 20.69 11.49 -17.30
CA LYS A 118 20.47 12.51 -16.29
C LYS A 118 19.41 13.55 -16.67
N ARG A 119 18.94 13.58 -17.92
CA ARG A 119 17.87 14.46 -18.35
C ARG A 119 16.68 13.65 -18.86
N TRP A 120 15.54 13.87 -18.24
CA TRP A 120 14.24 13.36 -18.67
C TRP A 120 13.48 14.48 -19.34
N THR A 121 12.95 14.23 -20.52
CA THR A 121 12.03 15.16 -21.21
C THR A 121 10.69 14.44 -21.31
N ILE A 122 9.70 14.93 -20.58
CA ILE A 122 8.38 14.35 -20.46
C ILE A 122 7.41 15.20 -21.28
N THR A 123 6.64 14.56 -22.14
CA THR A 123 5.55 15.18 -22.89
C THR A 123 4.23 14.88 -22.19
N LEU A 124 3.47 15.90 -21.88
CA LEU A 124 2.15 15.80 -21.24
C LEU A 124 1.04 15.61 -22.27
N ARG A 125 -0.09 15.12 -21.83
CA ARG A 125 -1.34 15.09 -22.60
C ARG A 125 -1.86 16.53 -22.79
N GLU A 126 -2.20 16.89 -24.03
CA GLU A 126 -2.73 18.23 -24.33
C GLU A 126 -4.22 18.36 -23.98
N ASP A 127 -4.93 17.23 -23.84
CA ASP A 127 -6.34 17.13 -23.48
C ASP A 127 -6.60 17.03 -21.98
N ALA A 128 -5.54 16.92 -21.15
CA ALA A 128 -5.68 16.87 -19.70
C ALA A 128 -6.21 18.18 -19.12
N ARG A 129 -7.21 18.07 -18.24
CA ARG A 129 -7.89 19.21 -17.60
C ARG A 129 -8.06 18.94 -16.10
N PHE A 130 -7.99 20.03 -15.34
CA PHE A 130 -8.49 20.04 -13.97
C PHE A 130 -10.03 19.94 -13.95
N SER A 131 -10.59 19.67 -12.78
CA SER A 131 -12.04 19.52 -12.59
C SER A 131 -12.84 20.77 -12.91
N ASN A 132 -12.23 21.97 -12.86
CA ASN A 132 -12.83 23.25 -13.27
C ASN A 132 -12.74 23.51 -14.79
N GLY A 133 -12.11 22.61 -15.56
CA GLY A 133 -11.93 22.71 -17.01
C GLY A 133 -10.63 23.40 -17.46
N ASP A 134 -9.84 23.97 -16.55
CA ASP A 134 -8.54 24.58 -16.89
C ASP A 134 -7.58 23.51 -17.40
N PRO A 135 -6.73 23.82 -18.41
CA PRO A 135 -5.74 22.86 -18.90
C PRO A 135 -4.67 22.57 -17.83
N ILE A 136 -4.22 21.32 -17.77
CA ILE A 136 -3.06 20.92 -16.97
C ILE A 136 -1.81 21.09 -17.83
N THR A 137 -0.88 21.90 -17.38
CA THR A 137 0.33 22.28 -18.13
C THR A 137 1.61 21.80 -17.46
N ALA A 138 2.74 21.87 -18.17
CA ALA A 138 4.05 21.59 -17.61
C ALA A 138 4.43 22.57 -16.47
N GLN A 139 3.85 23.77 -16.46
CA GLN A 139 4.05 24.72 -15.37
C GLN A 139 3.35 24.25 -14.09
N ASP A 140 2.13 23.68 -14.20
CA ASP A 140 1.42 23.13 -13.03
C ASP A 140 2.17 21.95 -12.41
N VAL A 141 2.80 21.11 -13.24
CA VAL A 141 3.68 20.04 -12.76
C VAL A 141 4.87 20.60 -11.99
N ARG A 142 5.59 21.59 -12.58
CA ARG A 142 6.70 22.25 -11.91
C ARG A 142 6.27 22.88 -10.59
N ASP A 143 5.18 23.62 -10.60
CA ASP A 143 4.67 24.32 -9.41
C ASP A 143 4.31 23.32 -8.30
N SER A 144 3.69 22.19 -8.65
CA SER A 144 3.36 21.12 -7.68
C SER A 144 4.61 20.52 -7.04
N PHE A 145 5.66 20.24 -7.82
CA PHE A 145 6.90 19.67 -7.29
C PHE A 145 7.70 20.69 -6.48
N ILE A 146 7.72 21.96 -6.89
CA ILE A 146 8.34 23.04 -6.11
C ILE A 146 7.58 23.24 -4.80
N MET A 147 6.24 23.17 -4.81
CA MET A 147 5.43 23.27 -3.59
C MET A 147 5.73 22.12 -2.63
N LEU A 148 5.85 20.88 -3.11
CA LEU A 148 6.26 19.74 -2.30
C LEU A 148 7.62 19.97 -1.62
N LEU A 149 8.62 20.41 -2.40
CA LEU A 149 9.98 20.70 -1.89
C LEU A 149 10.02 21.88 -0.90
N ALA A 150 9.13 22.86 -1.06
CA ALA A 150 9.02 24.02 -0.18
C ALA A 150 8.21 23.75 1.10
N THR A 151 7.44 22.65 1.13
CA THR A 151 6.59 22.31 2.27
C THR A 151 7.45 21.79 3.43
N PRO A 152 7.45 22.47 4.60
CA PRO A 152 8.24 22.01 5.75
C PRO A 152 7.84 20.60 6.18
N ASN A 153 8.83 19.75 6.38
CA ASN A 153 8.64 18.35 6.83
C ASN A 153 7.72 17.50 5.93
N ALA A 154 7.59 17.86 4.65
CA ALA A 154 6.87 17.01 3.70
C ALA A 154 7.53 15.64 3.61
N PRO A 155 6.80 14.54 3.91
CA PRO A 155 7.41 13.22 4.15
C PRO A 155 8.19 12.69 2.94
N TYR A 156 7.67 12.92 1.73
CA TYR A 156 8.21 12.36 0.49
C TYR A 156 9.01 13.36 -0.36
N ALA A 157 9.25 14.57 0.15
CA ALA A 157 10.00 15.58 -0.57
C ALA A 157 11.45 15.15 -0.88
N SER A 158 12.07 14.36 0.02
CA SER A 158 13.42 13.83 -0.14
C SER A 158 13.56 12.85 -1.32
N LEU A 159 12.51 12.22 -1.78
CA LEU A 159 12.53 11.36 -2.97
C LEU A 159 12.87 12.17 -4.26
N LEU A 160 12.71 13.50 -4.24
CA LEU A 160 13.18 14.40 -5.31
C LEU A 160 14.63 14.90 -5.10
N ASP A 161 15.35 14.50 -4.06
CA ASP A 161 16.75 14.92 -3.82
C ASP A 161 17.69 14.44 -4.94
N ILE A 162 17.27 13.43 -5.72
CA ILE A 162 17.93 13.03 -6.97
C ILE A 162 17.85 14.11 -8.07
N VAL A 163 16.90 15.05 -7.98
CA VAL A 163 16.79 16.17 -8.91
C VAL A 163 17.81 17.24 -8.53
N ARG A 164 18.51 17.76 -9.54
CA ARG A 164 19.51 18.79 -9.35
C ARG A 164 18.94 20.00 -8.61
N GLY A 165 19.61 20.44 -7.55
CA GLY A 165 19.21 21.59 -6.73
C GLY A 165 18.04 21.38 -5.77
N ALA A 166 17.31 20.26 -5.87
CA ALA A 166 16.12 20.01 -5.04
C ALA A 166 16.46 19.91 -3.55
N GLN A 167 17.48 19.14 -3.19
CA GLN A 167 17.94 19.01 -1.80
C GLN A 167 18.38 20.35 -1.21
N ALA A 168 19.15 21.15 -1.96
CA ALA A 168 19.59 22.47 -1.52
C ALA A 168 18.40 23.42 -1.31
N PHE A 169 17.46 23.45 -2.24
CA PHE A 169 16.23 24.26 -2.12
C PHE A 169 15.39 23.84 -0.90
N ARG A 170 15.14 22.55 -0.74
CA ARG A 170 14.39 22.00 0.41
C ARG A 170 15.02 22.34 1.75
N ASN A 171 16.35 22.41 1.82
CA ASN A 171 17.11 22.76 3.03
C ASN A 171 17.32 24.29 3.19
N GLY A 172 16.70 25.12 2.36
CA GLY A 172 16.82 26.58 2.43
C GLY A 172 18.16 27.15 1.94
N LEU A 173 18.96 26.35 1.21
CA LEU A 173 20.30 26.70 0.71
C LEU A 173 20.31 27.09 -0.78
N GLY A 174 19.14 27.11 -1.44
CA GLY A 174 18.98 27.43 -2.86
C GLY A 174 17.64 28.07 -3.15
N SER A 175 17.42 28.44 -4.41
CA SER A 175 16.14 28.99 -4.88
C SER A 175 15.36 27.97 -5.70
N SER A 176 14.05 28.19 -5.89
CA SER A 176 13.22 27.35 -6.77
C SER A 176 13.70 27.33 -8.22
N GLU A 177 14.42 28.36 -8.65
CA GLU A 177 14.97 28.48 -10.01
C GLU A 177 16.20 27.57 -10.23
N ASP A 178 16.87 27.17 -9.13
CA ASP A 178 18.02 26.27 -9.17
C ASP A 178 17.58 24.79 -9.26
N VAL A 179 16.31 24.50 -8.98
CA VAL A 179 15.75 23.15 -9.06
C VAL A 179 15.63 22.72 -10.52
N GLY A 180 16.22 21.59 -10.84
CA GLY A 180 16.31 21.07 -12.21
C GLY A 180 14.98 20.56 -12.80
N ILE A 181 13.89 21.29 -12.60
CA ILE A 181 12.55 20.99 -13.14
C ILE A 181 12.08 22.22 -13.92
N TYR A 182 11.94 22.10 -15.23
CA TYR A 182 11.62 23.23 -16.10
C TYR A 182 10.47 22.91 -17.04
N ALA A 183 9.46 23.79 -17.09
CA ALA A 183 8.46 23.81 -18.14
C ALA A 183 9.12 24.42 -19.40
N THR A 184 9.53 23.59 -20.34
CA THR A 184 10.22 24.02 -21.58
C THR A 184 9.25 24.28 -22.73
N GLY A 185 7.97 24.02 -22.51
CA GLY A 185 6.85 24.31 -23.39
C GLY A 185 5.54 24.12 -22.61
N PRO A 186 4.38 24.45 -23.19
CA PRO A 186 3.10 24.29 -22.48
C PRO A 186 2.86 22.84 -21.95
N TYR A 187 3.27 21.85 -22.72
CA TYR A 187 3.10 20.44 -22.43
C TYR A 187 4.42 19.66 -22.45
N THR A 188 5.54 20.34 -22.22
CA THR A 188 6.87 19.72 -22.18
C THR A 188 7.59 20.08 -20.91
N LEU A 189 7.92 19.07 -20.11
CA LEU A 189 8.66 19.18 -18.87
C LEU A 189 10.06 18.58 -19.05
N SER A 190 11.09 19.27 -18.55
CA SER A 190 12.45 18.72 -18.47
C SER A 190 12.86 18.58 -17.02
N ILE A 191 13.31 17.39 -16.61
CA ILE A 191 13.83 17.09 -15.28
C ILE A 191 15.31 16.73 -15.41
N TYR A 192 16.17 17.40 -14.65
CA TYR A 192 17.61 17.17 -14.62
C TYR A 192 18.01 16.53 -13.29
N LEU A 193 18.63 15.37 -13.35
CA LEU A 193 19.04 14.57 -12.20
C LEU A 193 20.53 14.82 -11.87
N THR A 194 20.89 14.62 -10.61
CA THR A 194 22.28 14.63 -10.13
C THR A 194 23.01 13.35 -10.55
N LYS A 195 22.32 12.22 -10.51
CA LYS A 195 22.76 10.90 -10.95
C LYS A 195 21.67 10.23 -11.79
N PRO A 196 21.99 9.21 -12.62
CA PRO A 196 20.96 8.42 -13.29
C PRO A 196 19.99 7.77 -12.29
N ALA A 197 18.70 7.72 -12.67
CA ALA A 197 17.66 7.05 -11.87
C ALA A 197 16.58 6.50 -12.81
N ASN A 198 16.77 5.28 -13.30
CA ASN A 198 15.78 4.64 -14.19
C ASN A 198 14.46 4.37 -13.47
N TYR A 199 14.48 4.29 -12.15
CA TYR A 199 13.31 4.11 -11.29
C TYR A 199 12.46 5.38 -11.10
N LEU A 200 12.84 6.52 -11.67
CA LEU A 200 12.10 7.79 -11.53
C LEU A 200 10.59 7.66 -11.80
N PRO A 201 10.12 6.95 -12.85
CA PRO A 201 8.68 6.78 -13.06
C PRO A 201 7.99 6.06 -11.91
N ARG A 202 8.63 5.08 -11.24
CA ARG A 202 8.08 4.38 -10.07
C ARG A 202 7.88 5.33 -8.89
N VAL A 203 8.86 6.18 -8.61
CA VAL A 203 8.76 7.24 -7.60
C VAL A 203 7.60 8.18 -7.93
N LEU A 204 7.50 8.63 -9.19
CA LEU A 204 6.48 9.58 -9.62
C LEU A 204 5.04 9.01 -9.72
N CYS A 205 4.85 7.71 -9.45
CA CYS A 205 3.51 7.12 -9.26
C CYS A 205 2.92 7.44 -7.89
N HIS A 206 3.76 7.76 -6.88
CA HIS A 206 3.28 8.01 -5.53
C HIS A 206 2.41 9.26 -5.46
N SER A 207 1.35 9.24 -4.64
CA SER A 207 0.36 10.32 -4.52
C SER A 207 0.96 11.69 -4.18
N ALA A 208 2.07 11.75 -3.45
CA ALA A 208 2.78 12.99 -3.13
C ALA A 208 3.23 13.78 -4.38
N PHE A 209 3.40 13.09 -5.52
CA PHE A 209 3.78 13.71 -6.80
C PHE A 209 2.58 14.00 -7.71
N SER A 210 1.38 14.02 -7.15
CA SER A 210 0.17 14.44 -7.85
C SER A 210 0.24 15.91 -8.27
N ILE A 211 -0.45 16.22 -9.38
CA ILE A 211 -0.49 17.59 -9.90
C ILE A 211 -1.64 18.34 -9.25
N LEU A 212 -1.30 19.40 -8.55
CA LEU A 212 -2.20 20.19 -7.74
C LEU A 212 -2.55 21.51 -8.43
N ASN A 213 -3.78 21.97 -8.25
CA ASN A 213 -4.22 23.31 -8.58
C ASN A 213 -3.96 24.25 -7.39
N LYS A 214 -3.78 25.54 -7.67
CA LYS A 214 -3.67 26.57 -6.61
C LYS A 214 -4.93 26.66 -5.73
N ASN A 215 -6.08 26.28 -6.28
CA ASN A 215 -7.32 26.11 -5.54
C ASN A 215 -7.41 24.66 -5.04
N PRO A 216 -7.41 24.41 -3.70
CA PRO A 216 -7.41 23.04 -3.14
C PRO A 216 -8.71 22.26 -3.40
N PHE A 217 -9.77 22.92 -3.90
CA PHE A 217 -11.03 22.28 -4.29
C PHE A 217 -11.11 21.96 -5.80
N VAL A 218 -9.99 22.08 -6.50
CA VAL A 218 -9.87 21.76 -7.93
C VAL A 218 -8.92 20.58 -8.09
N PHE A 219 -9.43 19.49 -8.62
CA PHE A 219 -8.79 18.19 -8.65
C PHE A 219 -8.28 17.83 -10.04
N SER A 220 -7.21 17.05 -10.12
CA SER A 220 -6.63 16.54 -11.38
C SER A 220 -7.05 15.12 -11.72
N GLY A 221 -7.68 14.42 -10.78
CA GLY A 221 -8.00 12.99 -10.88
C GLY A 221 -9.39 12.68 -11.47
N PRO A 222 -9.75 11.39 -11.51
CA PRO A 222 -10.99 10.90 -12.12
C PRO A 222 -12.27 11.26 -11.36
N PHE A 223 -12.15 11.66 -10.11
CA PHE A 223 -13.26 12.07 -9.25
C PHE A 223 -13.00 13.42 -8.60
N ILE A 224 -14.07 14.04 -8.09
CA ILE A 224 -14.04 15.26 -7.28
C ILE A 224 -14.70 14.98 -5.93
N LEU A 225 -14.20 15.60 -4.88
CA LEU A 225 -14.86 15.59 -3.57
C LEU A 225 -16.10 16.48 -3.65
N SER A 226 -17.27 15.87 -3.59
CA SER A 226 -18.54 16.58 -3.72
C SER A 226 -19.19 16.92 -2.38
N ASP A 227 -18.95 16.12 -1.34
CA ASP A 227 -19.51 16.33 -0.01
C ASP A 227 -18.69 15.61 1.06
N ILE A 228 -18.67 16.18 2.28
CA ILE A 228 -18.19 15.52 3.50
C ILE A 228 -19.31 15.61 4.52
N LYS A 229 -19.79 14.44 4.96
CA LYS A 229 -20.77 14.31 6.05
C LYS A 229 -20.08 13.73 7.27
N GLU A 230 -20.79 13.66 8.41
CA GLU A 230 -20.24 13.26 9.71
C GLU A 230 -19.32 12.02 9.64
N ASN A 231 -19.72 10.99 8.89
CA ASN A 231 -19.00 9.73 8.73
C ASN A 231 -18.88 9.29 7.25
N MET A 232 -18.94 10.22 6.30
CA MET A 232 -18.89 9.89 4.88
C MET A 232 -18.10 10.92 4.09
N TYR A 233 -17.26 10.42 3.17
CA TYR A 233 -16.69 11.20 2.07
C TYR A 233 -17.36 10.78 0.77
N ILE A 234 -17.86 11.73 0.01
CA ILE A 234 -18.60 11.48 -1.23
C ILE A 234 -17.82 12.03 -2.40
N LEU A 235 -17.41 11.14 -3.29
CA LEU A 235 -16.77 11.50 -4.54
C LEU A 235 -17.77 11.36 -5.68
N THR A 236 -17.71 12.27 -6.65
CA THR A 236 -18.45 12.20 -7.91
C THR A 236 -17.50 12.26 -9.09
N LYS A 237 -17.87 11.62 -10.18
CA LYS A 237 -17.05 11.55 -11.39
C LYS A 237 -16.68 12.93 -11.92
N ASN A 238 -15.41 13.14 -12.19
CA ASN A 238 -14.90 14.34 -12.85
C ASN A 238 -15.14 14.23 -14.36
N GLN A 239 -16.11 14.99 -14.88
CA GLN A 239 -16.45 14.98 -16.31
C GLN A 239 -15.36 15.62 -17.18
N ASN A 240 -14.45 16.41 -16.60
CA ASN A 240 -13.33 17.06 -17.30
C ASN A 240 -12.05 16.19 -17.27
N TYR A 241 -12.07 15.05 -16.59
CA TYR A 241 -10.93 14.15 -16.55
C TYR A 241 -10.62 13.62 -17.97
N TRP A 242 -9.34 13.61 -18.35
CA TRP A 242 -8.91 13.26 -19.71
C TRP A 242 -9.40 11.87 -20.16
N ASP A 243 -9.55 10.93 -19.22
CA ASP A 243 -10.01 9.58 -19.50
C ASP A 243 -11.41 9.29 -18.91
N ALA A 244 -12.23 10.33 -18.74
CA ALA A 244 -13.56 10.22 -18.15
C ALA A 244 -14.44 9.16 -18.82
N LYS A 245 -14.28 8.95 -20.13
CA LYS A 245 -15.06 7.94 -20.90
C LYS A 245 -14.83 6.50 -20.40
N ASN A 246 -13.66 6.20 -19.83
CA ASN A 246 -13.28 4.88 -19.31
C ASN A 246 -13.54 4.74 -17.80
N VAL A 247 -13.93 5.80 -17.11
CA VAL A 247 -14.36 5.74 -15.71
C VAL A 247 -15.81 5.31 -15.63
N SER A 248 -16.08 4.13 -15.11
CA SER A 248 -17.41 3.53 -15.09
C SER A 248 -18.32 4.05 -13.98
N LEU A 249 -17.74 4.38 -12.82
CA LEU A 249 -18.50 4.82 -11.65
C LEU A 249 -18.84 6.31 -11.76
N GLU A 250 -20.07 6.67 -11.38
CA GLU A 250 -20.51 8.07 -11.28
C GLU A 250 -20.32 8.64 -9.87
N LYS A 251 -20.30 7.74 -8.85
CA LYS A 251 -20.22 8.15 -7.45
C LYS A 251 -19.53 7.08 -6.62
N ILE A 252 -18.70 7.51 -5.68
CA ILE A 252 -18.10 6.66 -4.66
C ILE A 252 -18.44 7.24 -3.29
N VAL A 253 -18.81 6.39 -2.36
CA VAL A 253 -19.10 6.75 -0.97
C VAL A 253 -18.14 5.98 -0.08
N PHE A 254 -17.26 6.68 0.62
CA PHE A 254 -16.51 6.15 1.73
C PHE A 254 -17.34 6.35 2.99
N TYR A 255 -17.83 5.28 3.56
CA TYR A 255 -18.56 5.26 4.82
C TYR A 255 -17.62 4.80 5.93
N GLN A 256 -17.57 5.53 7.03
CA GLN A 256 -16.65 5.29 8.13
C GLN A 256 -17.36 4.66 9.32
N SER A 257 -16.90 3.49 9.75
CA SER A 257 -17.40 2.79 10.92
C SER A 257 -16.31 1.93 11.55
N ASP A 258 -16.22 1.95 12.89
CA ASP A 258 -15.36 1.08 13.68
C ASP A 258 -16.11 -0.14 14.25
N ASP A 259 -17.39 -0.28 13.98
CA ASP A 259 -18.22 -1.39 14.44
C ASP A 259 -18.11 -2.58 13.48
N GLU A 260 -17.29 -3.58 13.85
CA GLU A 260 -17.04 -4.78 13.06
C GLU A 260 -18.31 -5.60 12.80
N GLU A 261 -19.27 -5.63 13.74
CA GLU A 261 -20.54 -6.34 13.57
C GLU A 261 -21.42 -5.62 12.54
N GLU A 262 -21.55 -4.30 12.65
CA GLU A 262 -22.27 -3.47 11.69
C GLU A 262 -21.65 -3.59 10.28
N ASN A 263 -20.34 -3.46 10.17
CA ASN A 263 -19.64 -3.53 8.89
C ASN A 263 -19.82 -4.90 8.21
N THR A 264 -19.76 -5.97 9.00
CA THR A 264 -20.03 -7.35 8.52
C THR A 264 -21.47 -7.50 8.04
N PHE A 265 -22.43 -6.93 8.78
CA PHE A 265 -23.85 -6.95 8.42
C PHE A 265 -24.13 -6.17 7.14
N ILE A 266 -23.63 -4.93 7.03
CA ILE A 266 -23.75 -4.06 5.85
C ILE A 266 -23.19 -4.78 4.60
N TYR A 267 -22.03 -5.45 4.72
CA TYR A 267 -21.44 -6.20 3.62
C TYR A 267 -22.30 -7.40 3.21
N ASN A 268 -22.68 -8.24 4.16
CA ASN A 268 -23.47 -9.45 3.89
C ASN A 268 -24.86 -9.16 3.27
N ASN A 269 -25.41 -7.96 3.53
CA ASN A 269 -26.68 -7.51 2.95
C ASN A 269 -26.51 -6.82 1.58
N GLY A 270 -25.28 -6.71 1.05
CA GLY A 270 -25.02 -6.03 -0.22
C GLY A 270 -25.21 -4.51 -0.16
N GLU A 271 -25.14 -3.92 1.03
CA GLU A 271 -25.21 -2.47 1.24
C GLU A 271 -23.86 -1.78 1.07
N ALA A 272 -22.74 -2.54 1.13
CA ALA A 272 -21.40 -2.13 0.76
C ALA A 272 -20.83 -3.05 -0.32
N ASP A 273 -20.01 -2.49 -1.19
CA ASP A 273 -19.34 -3.21 -2.28
C ASP A 273 -17.93 -3.67 -1.85
N TRP A 274 -17.34 -2.98 -0.90
CA TRP A 274 -16.01 -3.26 -0.37
C TRP A 274 -15.92 -2.81 1.08
N VAL A 275 -15.43 -3.67 1.97
CA VAL A 275 -15.10 -3.34 3.36
C VAL A 275 -13.62 -3.55 3.58
N THR A 276 -12.91 -2.52 4.03
CA THR A 276 -11.49 -2.58 4.36
C THR A 276 -11.33 -2.93 5.84
N THR A 277 -10.48 -3.89 6.17
CA THR A 277 -10.10 -4.27 7.56
C THR A 277 -11.29 -4.49 8.51
N ASN A 278 -11.73 -3.59 9.31
CA ASN A 278 -12.72 -3.62 10.39
C ASN A 278 -14.01 -4.44 10.13
N PHE A 279 -13.89 -5.78 10.08
CA PHE A 279 -15.02 -6.71 9.97
C PHE A 279 -14.67 -8.07 10.57
N ILE A 280 -15.67 -8.86 10.91
CA ILE A 280 -15.49 -10.20 11.47
C ILE A 280 -15.42 -11.21 10.33
N SER A 281 -14.20 -11.59 9.93
CA SER A 281 -13.96 -12.46 8.77
C SER A 281 -14.71 -13.79 8.84
N ASP A 282 -14.87 -14.37 10.03
CA ASP A 282 -15.59 -15.63 10.23
C ASP A 282 -17.10 -15.49 9.99
N LYS A 283 -17.64 -14.30 10.08
CA LYS A 283 -19.06 -13.99 9.85
C LYS A 283 -19.37 -13.53 8.42
N ILE A 284 -18.38 -13.33 7.57
CA ILE A 284 -18.61 -13.08 6.14
C ILE A 284 -19.22 -14.34 5.50
N LEU A 285 -20.37 -14.20 4.86
CA LEU A 285 -21.15 -15.32 4.32
C LEU A 285 -20.47 -15.95 3.11
N ASP A 286 -19.99 -15.17 2.16
CA ASP A 286 -19.19 -15.67 1.04
C ASP A 286 -17.69 -15.53 1.34
N LYS A 287 -17.06 -16.64 1.70
CA LYS A 287 -15.62 -16.66 1.99
C LYS A 287 -14.73 -16.34 0.79
N LYS A 288 -15.25 -16.43 -0.44
CA LYS A 288 -14.50 -16.06 -1.66
C LYS A 288 -14.35 -14.56 -1.80
N ALA A 289 -15.18 -13.79 -1.10
CA ALA A 289 -15.06 -12.35 -1.04
C ALA A 289 -13.91 -11.87 -0.14
N LEU A 290 -13.35 -12.75 0.70
CA LEU A 290 -12.22 -12.41 1.55
C LEU A 290 -10.94 -12.39 0.71
N GLN A 291 -10.35 -11.20 0.57
CA GLN A 291 -9.10 -10.98 -0.13
C GLN A 291 -8.00 -10.68 0.89
N LEU A 292 -7.17 -11.68 1.16
CA LEU A 292 -5.98 -11.54 2.00
C LEU A 292 -4.79 -11.23 1.10
N ASN A 293 -4.03 -10.19 1.43
CA ASN A 293 -2.89 -9.77 0.65
C ASN A 293 -1.71 -9.38 1.54
N ALA A 294 -0.51 -9.81 1.17
CA ALA A 294 0.70 -9.31 1.80
C ALA A 294 1.03 -7.92 1.26
N VAL A 295 1.33 -6.99 2.16
CA VAL A 295 1.67 -5.60 1.82
C VAL A 295 3.17 -5.53 1.49
N PHE A 296 3.53 -4.64 0.56
CA PHE A 296 4.92 -4.32 0.21
C PHE A 296 5.62 -3.63 1.37
N GLY A 297 5.89 -4.41 2.39
CA GLY A 297 6.46 -3.95 3.64
C GLY A 297 7.11 -5.09 4.39
N THR A 298 7.96 -4.74 5.34
CA THR A 298 8.62 -5.70 6.22
C THR A 298 8.70 -5.13 7.63
N SER A 299 8.25 -5.93 8.59
CA SER A 299 8.52 -5.72 10.01
C SER A 299 9.84 -6.38 10.34
N TYR A 300 10.77 -5.61 10.84
CA TYR A 300 12.13 -6.05 11.12
C TYR A 300 12.71 -5.35 12.34
N TYR A 301 13.75 -5.93 12.92
CA TYR A 301 14.58 -5.23 13.88
C TYR A 301 15.89 -4.81 13.21
N PHE A 302 16.47 -3.70 13.64
CA PHE A 302 17.77 -3.25 13.13
C PHE A 302 18.68 -2.79 14.28
N PHE A 303 19.97 -3.05 14.11
CA PHE A 303 20.98 -2.55 15.03
C PHE A 303 21.33 -1.09 14.73
N LYS A 304 21.50 -0.31 15.79
CA LYS A 304 21.98 1.07 15.72
C LYS A 304 23.43 1.11 16.18
N THR A 305 24.34 1.52 15.30
CA THR A 305 25.75 1.65 15.59
C THR A 305 26.03 2.89 16.44
N SER A 306 27.20 2.91 17.11
CA SER A 306 27.65 4.08 17.89
C SER A 306 27.70 5.37 17.09
N ALA A 307 27.91 5.29 15.78
CA ALA A 307 27.93 6.45 14.88
C ALA A 307 26.61 7.26 14.85
N LYS A 308 25.49 6.67 15.26
CA LYS A 308 24.17 7.32 15.35
C LYS A 308 23.64 7.45 16.77
N LYS A 309 24.36 6.95 17.77
CA LYS A 309 23.99 7.13 19.17
C LYS A 309 24.40 8.54 19.67
N PRO A 310 23.61 9.17 20.52
CA PRO A 310 23.95 10.49 21.09
C PRO A 310 25.29 10.53 21.77
N SER A 311 25.67 9.46 22.51
CA SER A 311 26.96 9.38 23.20
C SER A 311 28.15 9.19 22.24
N GLY A 312 27.94 8.57 21.10
CA GLY A 312 29.01 8.17 20.18
C GLY A 312 30.01 7.14 20.78
N ILE A 313 29.64 6.52 21.92
CA ILE A 313 30.51 5.55 22.59
C ILE A 313 30.46 4.22 21.82
N PRO A 314 31.64 3.70 21.36
CA PRO A 314 31.70 2.41 20.70
C PRO A 314 31.14 1.28 21.58
N SER A 315 30.43 0.35 20.92
CA SER A 315 29.89 -0.83 21.60
C SER A 315 30.22 -2.09 20.81
N VAL A 316 30.06 -3.25 21.42
CA VAL A 316 30.25 -4.54 20.73
C VAL A 316 29.31 -4.70 19.52
N TRP A 317 28.19 -4.01 19.53
CA TRP A 317 27.19 -4.04 18.44
C TRP A 317 27.63 -3.28 17.18
N ASP A 318 28.77 -2.57 17.22
CA ASP A 318 29.42 -2.01 16.03
C ASP A 318 30.07 -3.12 15.16
N TYR A 319 30.35 -4.29 15.73
CA TYR A 319 31.02 -5.39 15.07
C TYR A 319 30.02 -6.45 14.56
N PRO A 320 30.15 -6.89 13.29
CA PRO A 320 29.22 -7.84 12.68
C PRO A 320 29.17 -9.20 13.40
N GLU A 321 30.28 -9.67 13.96
CA GLU A 321 30.36 -10.98 14.62
C GLU A 321 29.39 -11.08 15.80
N PHE A 322 29.27 -10.03 16.63
CA PHE A 322 28.32 -10.03 17.74
C PHE A 322 26.88 -9.99 17.26
N ARG A 323 26.58 -9.22 16.20
CA ARG A 323 25.25 -9.18 15.62
C ARG A 323 24.85 -10.51 15.00
N ASN A 324 25.77 -11.13 14.23
CA ASN A 324 25.55 -12.43 13.60
C ASN A 324 25.29 -13.53 14.64
N ALA A 325 26.03 -13.53 15.77
CA ALA A 325 25.71 -14.43 16.88
C ALA A 325 24.29 -14.26 17.41
N VAL A 326 23.78 -13.03 17.47
CA VAL A 326 22.37 -12.76 17.85
C VAL A 326 21.40 -13.28 16.79
N LEU A 327 21.70 -13.12 15.51
CA LEU A 327 20.85 -13.59 14.41
C LEU A 327 20.74 -15.12 14.39
N GLU A 328 21.87 -15.83 14.54
CA GLU A 328 21.89 -17.29 14.62
C GLU A 328 21.13 -17.82 15.84
N ALA A 329 21.18 -17.09 16.97
CA ALA A 329 20.45 -17.44 18.18
C ALA A 329 18.98 -16.99 18.16
N PHE A 330 18.56 -16.17 17.21
CA PHE A 330 17.20 -15.63 17.18
C PHE A 330 16.16 -16.76 17.06
N PRO A 331 15.03 -16.72 17.81
CA PRO A 331 14.06 -17.83 17.83
C PRO A 331 13.14 -17.81 16.59
N TRP A 332 13.71 -17.99 15.40
CA TRP A 332 13.05 -17.91 14.10
C TRP A 332 11.80 -18.76 14.01
N ASP A 333 11.88 -20.05 14.39
CA ASP A 333 10.76 -20.97 14.29
C ASP A 333 9.52 -20.48 15.04
N GLU A 334 9.71 -19.95 16.26
CA GLU A 334 8.60 -19.50 17.09
C GLU A 334 8.04 -18.15 16.62
N PHE A 335 8.88 -17.29 16.03
CA PHE A 335 8.43 -16.04 15.44
C PHE A 335 7.68 -16.29 14.14
N HIS A 336 8.17 -17.17 13.29
CA HIS A 336 7.56 -17.51 12.02
C HIS A 336 6.25 -18.28 12.14
N LYS A 337 6.08 -19.17 13.14
CA LYS A 337 4.82 -19.89 13.39
C LYS A 337 3.62 -18.98 13.58
N THR A 338 3.83 -17.80 14.13
CA THR A 338 2.76 -16.84 14.44
C THR A 338 2.60 -15.77 13.39
N ALA A 339 3.51 -15.70 12.42
CA ALA A 339 3.43 -14.76 11.30
C ALA A 339 2.60 -15.38 10.17
N MET A 340 1.60 -14.65 9.65
CA MET A 340 0.83 -15.12 8.49
C MET A 340 1.72 -15.19 7.23
N VAL A 341 2.65 -14.23 7.08
CA VAL A 341 3.65 -14.20 6.01
C VAL A 341 5.01 -13.95 6.64
N PRO A 342 5.78 -15.00 7.01
CA PRO A 342 7.11 -14.86 7.55
C PRO A 342 8.05 -14.13 6.58
N ALA A 343 8.91 -13.24 7.08
CA ALA A 343 9.96 -12.61 6.32
C ALA A 343 11.31 -13.24 6.67
N THR A 344 12.02 -13.75 5.68
CA THR A 344 13.39 -14.26 5.81
C THR A 344 14.42 -13.25 5.34
N THR A 345 14.00 -12.25 4.55
CA THR A 345 14.80 -11.18 3.97
C THR A 345 14.15 -9.82 4.25
N LEU A 346 14.89 -8.73 4.07
CA LEU A 346 14.37 -7.38 4.31
C LEU A 346 13.46 -6.92 3.17
N VAL A 347 13.88 -7.17 1.92
CA VAL A 347 13.11 -6.78 0.74
C VAL A 347 11.93 -7.73 0.56
N TYR A 348 10.72 -7.16 0.45
CA TYR A 348 9.55 -7.93 0.08
C TYR A 348 9.74 -8.56 -1.32
N PRO A 349 9.47 -9.87 -1.50
CA PRO A 349 9.71 -10.56 -2.77
C PRO A 349 8.79 -10.06 -3.88
N LEU A 350 9.27 -9.11 -4.67
CA LEU A 350 8.59 -8.63 -5.88
C LEU A 350 8.77 -9.59 -7.05
N SER A 351 7.84 -9.57 -8.00
CA SER A 351 7.98 -10.32 -9.25
C SER A 351 9.26 -9.91 -9.99
N GLY A 352 10.10 -10.89 -10.32
CA GLY A 352 11.37 -10.66 -10.99
C GLY A 352 12.54 -10.28 -10.08
N TYR A 353 12.31 -10.15 -8.77
CA TYR A 353 13.40 -10.02 -7.79
C TYR A 353 13.98 -11.40 -7.50
N PRO A 354 15.33 -11.57 -7.55
CA PRO A 354 15.97 -12.84 -7.26
C PRO A 354 15.66 -13.32 -5.85
N GLN A 355 15.70 -14.64 -5.67
CA GLN A 355 15.63 -15.21 -4.33
C GLN A 355 16.95 -14.98 -3.62
N VAL A 356 16.90 -14.21 -2.52
CA VAL A 356 18.03 -14.00 -1.63
C VAL A 356 17.96 -15.03 -0.50
N GLU A 357 19.09 -15.60 -0.12
CA GLU A 357 19.17 -16.49 1.04
C GLU A 357 18.99 -15.66 2.31
N GLY A 358 18.06 -16.09 3.16
CA GLY A 358 17.70 -15.35 4.37
C GLY A 358 17.57 -16.25 5.58
N PHE A 359 17.17 -15.68 6.70
CA PHE A 359 17.11 -16.36 7.99
C PHE A 359 15.79 -17.14 8.16
N SER A 360 15.87 -18.44 8.40
CA SER A 360 14.68 -19.29 8.51
C SER A 360 14.67 -20.26 9.69
N TYR A 361 15.81 -20.51 10.32
CA TYR A 361 15.96 -21.44 11.45
C TYR A 361 16.97 -20.91 12.47
N THR A 362 16.88 -21.41 13.71
CA THR A 362 17.76 -21.05 14.84
C THR A 362 18.91 -22.03 14.94
N ASP A 363 20.15 -21.55 14.93
CA ASP A 363 21.34 -22.37 15.22
C ASP A 363 22.09 -21.88 16.47
N GLN A 364 21.69 -22.39 17.64
CA GLN A 364 22.33 -22.04 18.93
C GLN A 364 23.77 -22.52 19.02
N MET A 365 24.17 -23.55 18.29
CA MET A 365 25.54 -24.04 18.32
C MET A 365 26.45 -23.12 17.52
N GLU A 366 26.06 -22.74 16.32
CA GLU A 366 26.78 -21.77 15.49
C GLU A 366 26.84 -20.40 16.19
N ALA A 367 25.72 -19.92 16.72
CA ALA A 367 25.65 -18.69 17.52
C ALA A 367 26.68 -18.67 18.67
N SER A 368 26.80 -19.79 19.39
CA SER A 368 27.75 -19.91 20.50
C SER A 368 29.21 -19.90 20.02
N LEU A 369 29.50 -20.51 18.86
CA LEU A 369 30.84 -20.51 18.28
C LEU A 369 31.22 -19.10 17.82
N ILE A 370 30.35 -18.43 17.05
CA ILE A 370 30.55 -17.04 16.60
C ILE A 370 30.76 -16.10 17.80
N MET A 371 29.92 -16.20 18.84
CA MET A 371 30.06 -15.37 20.04
C MET A 371 31.36 -15.59 20.76
N LYS A 372 31.79 -16.86 20.88
CA LYS A 372 33.07 -17.20 21.51
C LYS A 372 34.24 -16.59 20.75
N ASP A 373 34.29 -16.79 19.44
CA ASP A 373 35.35 -16.27 18.57
C ASP A 373 35.40 -14.73 18.57
N ALA A 374 34.22 -14.09 18.56
CA ALA A 374 34.10 -12.64 18.72
C ALA A 374 34.66 -12.14 20.03
N ARG A 375 34.32 -12.79 21.16
CA ARG A 375 34.86 -12.43 22.49
C ARG A 375 36.38 -12.58 22.55
N GLU A 376 36.92 -13.67 22.00
CA GLU A 376 38.38 -13.88 21.93
C GLU A 376 39.04 -12.79 21.06
N LYS A 377 38.51 -12.48 19.91
CA LYS A 377 39.02 -11.46 18.98
C LYS A 377 39.07 -10.07 19.58
N TYR A 378 38.05 -9.70 20.36
CA TYR A 378 37.93 -8.35 20.97
C TYR A 378 38.33 -8.31 22.45
N ASN A 379 38.90 -9.38 23.00
CA ASN A 379 39.37 -9.51 24.36
C ASN A 379 38.28 -9.24 25.42
N ILE A 380 37.08 -9.79 25.21
CA ILE A 380 35.95 -9.72 26.15
C ILE A 380 35.91 -11.00 26.98
N PRO A 381 36.00 -10.95 28.31
CA PRO A 381 35.94 -12.14 29.16
C PRO A 381 34.65 -12.96 28.92
N ALA A 382 34.75 -14.28 28.99
CA ALA A 382 33.60 -15.16 28.79
C ALA A 382 32.50 -14.96 29.85
N GLU A 383 32.88 -14.57 31.08
CA GLU A 383 31.97 -14.29 32.19
C GLU A 383 31.34 -12.89 32.17
N GLU A 384 31.81 -12.00 31.31
CA GLU A 384 31.25 -10.67 31.18
C GLU A 384 29.89 -10.73 30.52
N ILE A 385 28.86 -10.14 31.16
CA ILE A 385 27.51 -10.04 30.60
C ILE A 385 27.46 -8.85 29.63
N ILE A 386 27.21 -9.14 28.35
CA ILE A 386 26.99 -8.12 27.32
C ILE A 386 25.51 -7.70 27.35
N LYS A 387 25.24 -6.40 27.42
CA LYS A 387 23.86 -5.88 27.35
C LYS A 387 23.47 -5.57 25.93
N LEU A 388 22.27 -6.01 25.53
CA LEU A 388 21.59 -5.60 24.33
C LEU A 388 20.36 -4.78 24.70
N ASN A 389 20.46 -3.46 24.53
CA ASN A 389 19.37 -2.55 24.85
C ASN A 389 18.39 -2.48 23.67
N PHE A 390 17.19 -3.03 23.86
CA PHE A 390 16.14 -3.10 22.84
C PHE A 390 15.07 -2.05 23.09
N ALA A 391 14.93 -1.09 22.19
CA ALA A 391 13.86 -0.10 22.19
C ALA A 391 12.55 -0.76 21.73
N VAL A 392 11.54 -0.68 22.57
CA VAL A 392 10.21 -1.25 22.30
C VAL A 392 9.11 -0.23 22.59
N SER A 393 7.94 -0.45 21.98
CA SER A 393 6.69 0.20 22.38
C SER A 393 5.71 -0.87 22.84
N LYS A 394 4.61 -0.48 23.46
CA LYS A 394 3.58 -1.39 23.99
C LYS A 394 3.12 -2.49 23.02
N TYR A 395 3.17 -2.22 21.71
CA TYR A 395 2.69 -3.14 20.67
C TYR A 395 3.80 -3.75 19.81
N THR A 396 5.06 -3.49 20.14
CA THR A 396 6.20 -4.01 19.36
C THR A 396 6.29 -5.52 19.42
N LEU A 397 6.10 -6.10 20.61
CA LEU A 397 6.31 -7.51 20.85
C LEU A 397 5.45 -7.98 22.03
N SER A 398 4.85 -9.19 21.91
CA SER A 398 4.19 -9.81 23.05
C SER A 398 5.21 -10.25 24.09
N GLN A 399 4.77 -10.35 25.36
CA GLN A 399 5.66 -10.77 26.46
C GLN A 399 6.27 -12.14 26.21
N ASP A 400 5.47 -13.08 25.68
CA ASP A 400 5.93 -14.46 25.39
C ASP A 400 7.08 -14.46 24.38
N LYS A 401 6.96 -13.67 23.30
CA LYS A 401 8.03 -13.51 22.29
C LYS A 401 9.26 -12.84 22.86
N LEU A 402 9.07 -11.85 23.71
CA LEU A 402 10.16 -11.16 24.38
C LEU A 402 10.93 -12.12 25.30
N ASP A 403 10.23 -12.99 26.03
CA ASP A 403 10.83 -13.97 26.92
C ASP A 403 11.57 -15.08 26.12
N LEU A 404 11.03 -15.50 24.98
CA LEU A 404 11.74 -16.41 24.06
C LEU A 404 13.04 -15.78 23.55
N PHE A 405 13.03 -14.53 23.17
CA PHE A 405 14.23 -13.85 22.69
C PHE A 405 15.26 -13.67 23.81
N ARG A 406 14.82 -13.32 25.03
CA ARG A 406 15.72 -13.29 26.22
C ARG A 406 16.39 -14.64 26.48
N GLU A 407 15.62 -15.72 26.42
CA GLU A 407 16.14 -17.05 26.68
C GLU A 407 17.17 -17.48 25.63
N SER A 408 16.90 -17.20 24.35
CA SER A 408 17.81 -17.55 23.26
C SER A 408 19.18 -16.84 23.39
N LEU A 409 19.21 -15.63 23.91
CA LEU A 409 20.43 -14.83 24.10
C LEU A 409 21.21 -15.21 25.38
N ARG A 410 20.54 -15.79 26.37
CA ARG A 410 21.16 -16.13 27.66
C ARG A 410 22.34 -17.09 27.51
N ALA A 411 22.24 -18.07 26.60
CA ALA A 411 23.32 -19.00 26.30
C ALA A 411 24.57 -18.34 25.74
N LEU A 412 24.42 -17.15 25.14
CA LEU A 412 25.53 -16.35 24.60
C LEU A 412 26.16 -15.41 25.63
N GLY A 413 25.67 -15.38 26.87
CA GLY A 413 26.07 -14.40 27.89
C GLY A 413 25.59 -12.99 27.56
N VAL A 414 24.45 -12.86 26.85
CA VAL A 414 23.82 -11.61 26.46
C VAL A 414 22.54 -11.39 27.27
N GLU A 415 22.44 -10.23 27.93
CA GLU A 415 21.25 -9.76 28.64
C GLU A 415 20.43 -8.82 27.75
N LEU A 416 19.21 -9.21 27.39
CA LEU A 416 18.26 -8.35 26.64
C LEU A 416 17.56 -7.40 27.61
N VAL A 417 17.87 -6.11 27.51
CA VAL A 417 17.29 -5.03 28.33
C VAL A 417 16.32 -4.24 27.46
N THR A 418 15.03 -4.19 27.85
CA THR A 418 14.04 -3.40 27.12
C THR A 418 13.96 -1.97 27.60
N ILE A 419 13.89 -1.04 26.66
CA ILE A 419 13.65 0.40 26.91
C ILE A 419 12.31 0.73 26.25
N GLU A 420 11.29 0.98 27.06
CA GLU A 420 9.93 1.23 26.57
C GLU A 420 9.73 2.71 26.23
N TYR A 421 9.18 2.97 25.04
CA TYR A 421 8.79 4.30 24.55
C TYR A 421 7.28 4.34 24.27
N PRO A 422 6.62 5.51 24.50
CA PRO A 422 5.24 5.68 24.08
C PRO A 422 5.08 5.50 22.57
N VAL A 423 4.00 4.86 22.12
CA VAL A 423 3.75 4.53 20.70
C VAL A 423 3.88 5.76 19.78
N ASN A 424 3.28 6.89 20.17
CA ASN A 424 3.27 8.14 19.38
C ASN A 424 4.62 8.88 19.33
N SER A 425 5.58 8.51 20.17
CA SER A 425 6.92 9.11 20.18
C SER A 425 8.02 8.12 19.85
N TYR A 426 7.66 6.86 19.57
CA TYR A 426 8.62 5.79 19.31
C TYR A 426 9.57 6.12 18.15
N ILE A 427 9.03 6.53 17.02
CA ILE A 427 9.84 6.86 15.82
C ILE A 427 10.78 8.04 16.11
N GLN A 428 10.28 9.10 16.80
CA GLN A 428 11.10 10.25 17.15
C GLN A 428 12.19 9.89 18.16
N SER A 429 11.97 8.85 18.99
CA SER A 429 12.96 8.42 19.97
C SER A 429 14.18 7.76 19.34
N VAL A 430 14.07 7.23 18.13
CA VAL A 430 15.18 6.51 17.47
C VAL A 430 16.44 7.37 17.37
N SER A 431 16.31 8.63 16.98
CA SER A 431 17.45 9.55 16.85
C SER A 431 18.10 9.92 18.17
N SER A 432 17.31 9.99 19.27
CA SER A 432 17.75 10.44 20.60
C SER A 432 18.07 9.32 21.59
N SER A 433 17.79 8.06 21.23
CA SER A 433 17.99 6.91 22.11
C SER A 433 19.40 6.33 22.03
N GLU A 434 19.88 5.82 23.17
CA GLU A 434 21.11 5.03 23.30
C GLU A 434 20.90 3.52 23.09
N ALA A 435 19.67 3.08 22.75
CA ALA A 435 19.37 1.68 22.49
C ALA A 435 20.21 1.14 21.31
N ASP A 436 20.44 -0.17 21.36
CA ASP A 436 21.25 -0.91 20.38
C ASP A 436 20.39 -1.50 19.26
N LEU A 437 19.15 -1.91 19.59
CA LEU A 437 18.22 -2.59 18.72
C LEU A 437 16.89 -1.84 18.67
N PHE A 438 16.30 -1.72 17.50
CA PHE A 438 15.00 -1.07 17.27
C PHE A 438 14.11 -1.95 16.41
N ALA A 439 12.79 -1.84 16.61
CA ALA A 439 11.78 -2.51 15.79
C ALA A 439 11.12 -1.50 14.84
N TYR A 440 11.12 -1.82 13.55
CA TYR A 440 10.42 -1.05 12.51
C TYR A 440 9.47 -1.93 11.72
N THR A 441 8.41 -1.31 11.21
CA THR A 441 7.66 -1.80 10.06
C THR A 441 7.81 -0.77 8.96
N TRP A 442 8.50 -1.11 7.90
CA TRP A 442 8.65 -0.26 6.73
C TRP A 442 7.68 -0.71 5.65
N ILE A 443 6.87 0.21 5.17
CA ILE A 443 6.04 0.03 3.97
C ILE A 443 6.74 0.75 2.84
N GLY A 444 6.94 0.08 1.71
CA GLY A 444 7.67 0.67 0.59
C GLY A 444 6.97 1.90 0.01
N ASP A 445 7.71 2.96 -0.20
CA ASP A 445 7.20 4.22 -0.75
C ASP A 445 6.92 4.13 -2.25
N PHE A 446 7.59 3.21 -2.95
CA PHE A 446 7.44 2.97 -4.38
C PHE A 446 7.81 1.51 -4.72
N ALA A 447 7.25 0.97 -5.80
CA ALA A 447 7.39 -0.44 -6.18
C ALA A 447 8.79 -0.75 -6.75
N ASP A 448 9.81 -0.71 -5.89
CA ASP A 448 11.21 -1.04 -6.22
C ASP A 448 11.93 -1.49 -4.95
N PRO A 449 12.78 -2.54 -4.97
CA PRO A 449 13.55 -3.00 -3.82
C PRO A 449 14.38 -1.91 -3.14
N LEU A 450 14.78 -0.89 -3.89
CA LEU A 450 15.56 0.23 -3.37
C LEU A 450 14.89 0.95 -2.20
N THR A 451 13.54 0.93 -2.12
CA THR A 451 12.83 1.56 -0.99
C THR A 451 13.20 0.99 0.37
N PHE A 452 13.64 -0.28 0.43
CA PHE A 452 14.16 -0.92 1.64
C PHE A 452 15.67 -0.70 1.81
N LEU A 453 16.42 -0.84 0.72
CA LEU A 453 17.88 -0.80 0.75
C LEU A 453 18.41 0.63 0.98
N GLU A 454 17.70 1.65 0.51
CA GLU A 454 18.05 3.07 0.74
C GLU A 454 18.06 3.44 2.23
N LEU A 455 17.33 2.71 3.09
CA LEU A 455 17.33 2.86 4.54
C LEU A 455 18.72 2.57 5.17
N PHE A 456 19.57 1.84 4.45
CA PHE A 456 20.89 1.44 4.92
C PHE A 456 22.05 2.01 4.10
N ARG A 457 21.74 2.84 3.06
CA ARG A 457 22.78 3.53 2.30
C ARG A 457 23.58 4.46 3.23
N GLY A 458 24.89 4.44 3.11
CA GLY A 458 25.81 5.11 4.03
C GLY A 458 25.66 6.63 4.12
N ASP A 459 25.17 7.30 3.06
CA ASP A 459 24.93 8.75 2.99
C ASP A 459 23.43 9.12 2.99
N SER A 460 22.54 8.15 3.15
CA SER A 460 21.09 8.41 3.21
C SER A 460 20.70 9.09 4.51
N THR A 461 19.82 10.09 4.40
CA THR A 461 19.21 10.73 5.58
C THR A 461 18.23 9.80 6.30
N MET A 462 17.74 8.76 5.63
CA MET A 462 16.85 7.73 6.18
C MET A 462 17.61 6.62 6.92
N ASN A 463 18.94 6.63 6.87
CA ASN A 463 19.75 5.62 7.56
C ASN A 463 19.84 5.91 9.06
N ASP A 464 18.92 5.35 9.81
CA ASP A 464 18.89 5.44 11.28
C ASP A 464 19.89 4.51 11.96
N SER A 465 20.37 3.47 11.23
CA SER A 465 21.31 2.49 11.78
C SER A 465 22.72 3.04 11.98
N GLY A 466 23.14 3.97 11.14
CA GLY A 466 24.50 4.50 11.07
C GLY A 466 25.52 3.52 10.45
N TRP A 467 25.05 2.37 9.96
CA TRP A 467 25.89 1.43 9.24
C TRP A 467 26.33 2.01 7.89
N LYS A 468 27.54 1.64 7.47
CA LYS A 468 28.11 2.05 6.18
C LYS A 468 28.90 0.90 5.59
N ASN A 469 28.68 0.64 4.31
CA ASN A 469 29.44 -0.35 3.55
C ASN A 469 29.61 0.14 2.11
N ALA A 470 30.84 0.30 1.69
CA ALA A 470 31.18 0.87 0.39
C ALA A 470 30.78 -0.05 -0.78
N ASP A 471 30.83 -1.37 -0.61
CA ASP A 471 30.44 -2.34 -1.64
C ASP A 471 28.91 -2.35 -1.81
N PHE A 472 28.17 -2.28 -0.70
CA PHE A 472 26.72 -2.09 -0.70
C PHE A 472 26.33 -0.81 -1.45
N ASP A 473 26.89 0.33 -1.08
CA ASP A 473 26.60 1.62 -1.71
C ASP A 473 26.94 1.60 -3.21
N ALA A 474 28.07 0.95 -3.58
CA ALA A 474 28.48 0.82 -4.99
C ALA A 474 27.49 -0.03 -5.81
N LEU A 475 26.93 -1.10 -5.25
CA LEU A 475 25.91 -1.90 -5.92
C LEU A 475 24.62 -1.11 -6.15
N LEU A 476 24.17 -0.31 -5.17
CA LEU A 476 23.00 0.57 -5.34
C LEU A 476 23.24 1.62 -6.44
N ASP A 477 24.46 2.18 -6.51
CA ASP A 477 24.82 3.15 -7.55
C ASP A 477 24.89 2.49 -8.94
N GLN A 478 25.43 1.26 -9.03
CA GLN A 478 25.43 0.48 -10.27
C GLN A 478 24.01 0.13 -10.73
N ALA A 479 23.14 -0.28 -9.79
CA ALA A 479 21.74 -0.57 -10.07
C ALA A 479 20.99 0.63 -10.67
N ALA A 480 21.38 1.86 -10.35
CA ALA A 480 20.82 3.06 -10.95
C ALA A 480 21.24 3.29 -12.42
N LEU A 481 22.32 2.63 -12.89
CA LEU A 481 22.90 2.81 -14.22
C LEU A 481 22.43 1.78 -15.25
N VAL A 482 22.01 0.60 -14.81
CA VAL A 482 21.66 -0.54 -15.66
C VAL A 482 20.19 -0.53 -16.08
N SER A 483 19.79 -1.50 -16.92
CA SER A 483 18.40 -1.69 -17.34
C SER A 483 17.58 -2.33 -16.22
N ASP A 484 16.25 -2.22 -16.31
CA ASP A 484 15.31 -2.84 -15.36
C ASP A 484 15.48 -4.37 -15.29
N LYS A 485 16.03 -5.00 -16.33
CA LYS A 485 16.29 -6.44 -16.35
C LYS A 485 17.50 -6.85 -15.51
N GLU A 486 18.53 -6.02 -15.47
CA GLU A 486 19.80 -6.30 -14.75
C GLU A 486 19.78 -5.74 -13.32
N ARG A 487 18.94 -4.73 -13.09
CA ARG A 487 18.81 -4.02 -11.83
C ARG A 487 18.47 -4.91 -10.63
N PRO A 488 17.48 -5.85 -10.71
CA PRO A 488 17.12 -6.70 -9.58
C PRO A 488 18.28 -7.54 -9.03
N GLU A 489 19.15 -8.03 -9.90
CA GLU A 489 20.33 -8.82 -9.50
C GLU A 489 21.32 -8.02 -8.66
N LEU A 490 21.57 -6.75 -9.01
CA LEU A 490 22.48 -5.88 -8.25
C LEU A 490 21.87 -5.49 -6.90
N LEU A 491 20.56 -5.28 -6.85
CA LEU A 491 19.86 -4.97 -5.61
C LEU A 491 19.80 -6.19 -4.68
N ALA A 492 19.65 -7.40 -5.22
CA ALA A 492 19.72 -8.65 -4.46
C ALA A 492 21.10 -8.87 -3.85
N GLN A 493 22.19 -8.65 -4.62
CA GLN A 493 23.56 -8.71 -4.09
C GLN A 493 23.81 -7.67 -2.99
N ALA A 494 23.22 -6.48 -3.12
CA ALA A 494 23.29 -5.49 -2.03
C ALA A 494 22.54 -5.97 -0.79
N GLU A 495 21.36 -6.59 -0.94
CA GLU A 495 20.62 -7.16 0.18
C GLU A 495 21.41 -8.27 0.89
N GLU A 496 22.08 -9.17 0.14
CA GLU A 496 22.96 -10.20 0.71
C GLU A 496 24.05 -9.58 1.62
N ILE A 497 24.73 -8.53 1.15
CA ILE A 497 25.73 -7.80 1.98
C ILE A 497 25.11 -7.24 3.25
N LEU A 498 23.90 -6.71 3.17
CA LEU A 498 23.20 -6.17 4.33
C LEU A 498 22.83 -7.26 5.34
N LEU A 499 22.29 -8.39 4.86
CA LEU A 499 21.93 -9.53 5.72
C LEU A 499 23.19 -10.12 6.38
N ASP A 500 24.26 -10.36 5.63
CA ASP A 500 25.55 -10.89 6.13
C ASP A 500 26.19 -9.97 7.18
N SER A 501 25.91 -8.67 7.14
CA SER A 501 26.39 -7.72 8.14
C SER A 501 25.73 -7.88 9.51
N GLY A 502 24.65 -8.64 9.61
CA GLY A 502 23.85 -8.80 10.82
C GLY A 502 23.09 -7.55 11.25
N MET A 503 22.96 -6.54 10.37
CA MET A 503 22.31 -5.28 10.73
C MET A 503 20.81 -5.38 10.88
N VAL A 504 20.18 -6.35 10.23
CA VAL A 504 18.71 -6.49 10.19
C VAL A 504 18.27 -7.89 10.59
N ILE A 505 17.13 -7.98 11.26
CA ILE A 505 16.43 -9.21 11.65
C ILE A 505 15.03 -9.09 11.06
N PRO A 506 14.77 -9.61 9.84
CA PRO A 506 13.44 -9.59 9.21
C PRO A 506 12.49 -10.50 9.98
N ILE A 507 11.26 -10.09 10.24
CA ILE A 507 10.32 -10.85 11.08
C ILE A 507 9.11 -11.35 10.29
N TYR A 508 8.35 -10.44 9.66
CA TYR A 508 7.18 -10.77 8.85
C TYR A 508 6.85 -9.67 7.86
N HIS A 509 6.12 -10.04 6.81
CA HIS A 509 5.49 -9.08 5.92
C HIS A 509 4.08 -8.78 6.43
N PRO A 510 3.70 -7.49 6.58
CA PRO A 510 2.35 -7.10 6.97
C PRO A 510 1.32 -7.62 5.96
N ILE A 511 0.09 -7.82 6.44
CA ILE A 511 -1.03 -8.24 5.60
C ILE A 511 -2.16 -7.24 5.68
N THR A 512 -2.97 -7.19 4.63
CA THR A 512 -4.30 -6.59 4.64
C THR A 512 -5.35 -7.64 4.36
N LEU A 513 -6.54 -7.42 4.91
CA LEU A 513 -7.70 -8.26 4.67
C LEU A 513 -8.86 -7.36 4.24
N ASN A 514 -9.40 -7.66 3.07
CA ASN A 514 -10.51 -6.93 2.47
C ASN A 514 -11.69 -7.87 2.23
N ALA A 515 -12.91 -7.38 2.37
CA ALA A 515 -14.10 -8.07 1.93
C ALA A 515 -14.62 -7.39 0.65
N VAL A 516 -14.43 -8.05 -0.49
CA VAL A 516 -14.89 -7.59 -1.82
C VAL A 516 -15.16 -8.79 -2.71
N ASP A 517 -16.36 -8.88 -3.29
CA ASP A 517 -16.70 -9.97 -4.21
C ASP A 517 -16.19 -9.65 -5.63
N LEU A 518 -15.12 -10.35 -6.03
CA LEU A 518 -14.52 -10.20 -7.35
C LEU A 518 -15.41 -10.75 -8.49
N ASN A 519 -16.51 -11.42 -8.20
CA ASN A 519 -17.51 -11.77 -9.22
C ASN A 519 -18.41 -10.57 -9.54
N GLU A 520 -18.66 -9.68 -8.57
CA GLU A 520 -19.49 -8.50 -8.70
C GLU A 520 -18.69 -7.22 -8.98
N VAL A 521 -17.45 -7.15 -8.50
CA VAL A 521 -16.54 -6.00 -8.66
C VAL A 521 -15.44 -6.34 -9.67
N GLY A 522 -15.26 -5.49 -10.66
CA GLY A 522 -14.16 -5.55 -11.61
C GLY A 522 -13.19 -4.38 -11.42
N GLY A 523 -11.95 -4.52 -11.92
CA GLY A 523 -10.91 -3.52 -11.80
C GLY A 523 -10.28 -3.41 -10.39
N TRP A 524 -10.84 -4.08 -9.40
CA TRP A 524 -10.21 -4.31 -8.11
C TRP A 524 -9.35 -5.58 -8.20
N SER A 525 -8.12 -5.51 -7.76
CA SER A 525 -7.20 -6.66 -7.76
C SER A 525 -6.29 -6.59 -6.55
N PRO A 526 -6.02 -7.70 -5.86
CA PRO A 526 -5.01 -7.73 -4.81
C PRO A 526 -3.67 -7.24 -5.36
N ASN A 527 -3.01 -6.35 -4.64
CA ASN A 527 -1.67 -5.88 -4.98
C ASN A 527 -0.90 -5.51 -3.72
N ALA A 528 0.43 -5.46 -3.83
CA ALA A 528 1.30 -5.31 -2.68
C ALA A 528 1.22 -3.93 -1.97
N PHE A 529 0.57 -2.93 -2.54
CA PHE A 529 0.33 -1.66 -1.84
C PHE A 529 -1.05 -1.58 -1.17
N ASP A 530 -1.94 -2.52 -1.47
CA ASP A 530 -3.35 -2.46 -1.10
C ASP A 530 -4.02 -1.13 -1.52
N ILE A 531 -3.54 -0.57 -2.64
CA ILE A 531 -4.06 0.63 -3.27
C ILE A 531 -4.74 0.23 -4.56
N HIS A 532 -6.04 0.51 -4.66
CA HIS A 532 -6.86 0.10 -5.80
C HIS A 532 -7.34 1.35 -6.54
N PRO A 533 -6.69 1.71 -7.69
CA PRO A 533 -7.01 2.93 -8.40
C PRO A 533 -8.48 2.99 -8.80
N LEU A 534 -9.23 3.94 -8.24
CA LEU A 534 -10.68 4.05 -8.34
C LEU A 534 -11.17 4.21 -9.78
N LYS A 535 -10.34 4.74 -10.68
CA LYS A 535 -10.66 4.89 -12.10
C LYS A 535 -10.92 3.56 -12.83
N TYR A 536 -10.35 2.45 -12.34
CA TYR A 536 -10.49 1.14 -12.95
C TYR A 536 -11.65 0.32 -12.36
N ILE A 537 -12.18 0.72 -11.20
CA ILE A 537 -13.23 -0.03 -10.51
C ILE A 537 -14.56 0.12 -11.24
N TYR A 538 -15.26 -1.00 -11.41
CA TYR A 538 -16.61 -1.04 -11.96
C TYR A 538 -17.42 -2.19 -11.37
N LYS A 539 -18.76 -2.09 -11.42
CA LYS A 539 -19.67 -3.18 -11.04
C LYS A 539 -19.93 -4.07 -12.25
N LYS A 540 -19.77 -5.38 -12.07
CA LYS A 540 -20.13 -6.40 -13.05
C LYS A 540 -21.61 -6.69 -12.91
N PHE A 541 -22.33 -6.72 -14.02
CA PHE A 541 -23.76 -7.04 -14.04
C PHE A 541 -23.96 -8.37 -14.72
N GLU A 542 -24.56 -9.33 -13.98
CA GLU A 542 -25.13 -10.53 -14.59
C GLU A 542 -26.49 -10.19 -15.16
N GLN A 543 -26.66 -10.18 -16.48
CA GLN A 543 -27.98 -10.39 -17.06
C GLN A 543 -28.28 -11.89 -16.98
N ARG A 544 -29.06 -12.31 -15.99
CA ARG A 544 -29.64 -13.66 -15.99
C ARG A 544 -30.57 -13.74 -17.20
N SER A 545 -30.13 -14.47 -18.23
CA SER A 545 -31.01 -14.76 -19.34
C SER A 545 -32.15 -15.64 -18.84
N ILE A 546 -33.35 -15.41 -19.35
CA ILE A 546 -34.56 -16.23 -19.08
C ILE A 546 -34.33 -17.71 -19.50
N THR A 547 -33.24 -18.01 -20.19
CA THR A 547 -32.84 -19.36 -20.65
C THR A 547 -31.86 -20.08 -19.73
N GLY A 548 -31.49 -19.51 -18.58
CA GLY A 548 -30.61 -20.16 -17.61
C GLY A 548 -29.11 -20.11 -17.94
N GLU A 549 -28.71 -19.43 -19.01
CA GLU A 549 -27.30 -19.17 -19.30
C GLU A 549 -26.89 -17.78 -18.76
N THR A 550 -25.84 -17.75 -17.96
CA THR A 550 -25.28 -16.51 -17.41
C THR A 550 -24.45 -15.82 -18.49
N VAL A 551 -24.85 -14.62 -18.91
CA VAL A 551 -24.07 -13.77 -19.83
C VAL A 551 -23.49 -12.62 -19.03
N VAL A 552 -22.18 -12.59 -18.88
CA VAL A 552 -21.46 -11.45 -18.30
C VAL A 552 -21.27 -10.39 -19.39
N ILE A 553 -21.90 -9.23 -19.24
CA ILE A 553 -21.68 -8.09 -20.12
C ILE A 553 -20.67 -7.15 -19.47
N LEU A 554 -19.51 -7.02 -20.11
CA LEU A 554 -18.53 -6.00 -19.73
C LEU A 554 -19.02 -4.65 -20.27
N PRO A 555 -18.96 -3.56 -19.50
CA PRO A 555 -19.23 -2.23 -20.04
C PRO A 555 -18.17 -1.88 -21.10
N HIS A 556 -18.64 -1.38 -22.23
CA HIS A 556 -17.78 -0.90 -23.34
C HIS A 556 -17.19 0.46 -23.02
#